data_b3bfa09b2d08ab133c3fb2a34be47f75
#
_entry.id   b3bfa09b2d08ab133c3fb2a34be47f75
#
_cell.length_a   1.000
_cell.length_b   1.000
_cell.length_c   1.000
_cell.angle_alpha   90.00
_cell.angle_beta   90.00
_cell.angle_gamma   90.00
#
_symmetry.space_group_name_H-M   'P 1'
#
loop_
_entity.id
_entity.type
_entity.pdbx_description
1 polymer ?
#
loop_
_entity_poly.entity_id
_entity_poly.type
_entity_poly.pdbx_seq_one_letter_code
_entity_poly.pdbx_strand_id
1 'polypeptide(L)'
;MKNIFLLLLFLFNINCKTEISNKINPPQEVVNLFENYTKLWSDGNLELISNNIYDQPMSIYSKDSILYLKSNEDVKSFLSKTFKNLEDNNYGFSTINKWESYREDKNYVIIEMNYTRFLKDSTIMGERFRKDTYILRKIDGGLK
;
A
#
# COMPACT_ATOMS: atom_id res chain seq x y z
N MET A 1 2.87 -53.66 50.09
CA MET A 1 3.14 -53.32 48.67
C MET A 1 2.72 -51.88 48.48
N LYS A 2 3.68 -50.95 48.32
CA LYS A 2 3.43 -49.50 48.18
C LYS A 2 3.43 -49.17 46.70
N ASN A 3 2.26 -48.74 46.16
CA ASN A 3 2.15 -48.23 44.81
C ASN A 3 2.65 -46.77 44.77
N ILE A 4 3.77 -46.58 44.12
CA ILE A 4 4.31 -45.24 43.79
C ILE A 4 3.65 -44.79 42.52
N PHE A 5 2.74 -43.80 42.63
CA PHE A 5 2.11 -43.13 41.49
C PHE A 5 3.09 -42.04 40.99
N LEU A 6 3.77 -42.35 39.90
CA LEU A 6 4.69 -41.41 39.24
C LEU A 6 3.90 -40.41 38.44
N LEU A 7 3.73 -39.20 38.99
CA LEU A 7 3.06 -38.08 38.33
C LEU A 7 4.04 -37.44 37.35
N LEU A 8 3.89 -37.79 36.07
CA LEU A 8 4.64 -37.14 34.97
C LEU A 8 4.05 -35.75 34.70
N LEU A 9 4.70 -34.72 35.25
CA LEU A 9 4.43 -33.32 34.88
C LEU A 9 4.97 -33.06 33.47
N PHE A 10 4.07 -33.08 32.48
CA PHE A 10 4.35 -32.54 31.17
C PHE A 10 4.38 -31.00 31.25
N LEU A 11 5.58 -30.45 31.35
CA LEU A 11 5.80 -29.02 31.15
C LEU A 11 5.64 -28.74 29.68
N PHE A 12 4.44 -28.29 29.27
CA PHE A 12 4.22 -27.66 27.97
C PHE A 12 4.99 -26.33 27.96
N ASN A 13 6.18 -26.35 27.39
CA ASN A 13 6.84 -25.13 26.98
C ASN A 13 6.00 -24.50 25.86
N ILE A 14 5.07 -23.63 26.24
CA ILE A 14 4.40 -22.72 25.32
C ILE A 14 5.46 -21.70 24.92
N ASN A 15 6.23 -22.02 23.86
CA ASN A 15 7.02 -21.02 23.16
C ASN A 15 6.04 -20.04 22.50
N CYS A 16 5.58 -19.05 23.27
CA CYS A 16 4.97 -17.87 22.72
C CYS A 16 6.05 -17.17 21.91
N LYS A 17 6.14 -17.46 20.60
CA LYS A 17 6.88 -16.62 19.66
C LYS A 17 6.22 -15.26 19.69
N THR A 18 6.76 -14.35 20.48
CA THR A 18 6.51 -12.93 20.32
C THR A 18 6.94 -12.62 18.89
N GLU A 19 5.98 -12.48 17.98
CA GLU A 19 6.25 -11.85 16.70
C GLU A 19 6.73 -10.44 17.05
N ILE A 20 8.04 -10.24 16.98
CA ILE A 20 8.62 -8.92 16.97
C ILE A 20 8.11 -8.34 15.66
N SER A 21 7.07 -7.51 15.74
CA SER A 21 6.62 -6.68 14.64
C SER A 21 7.79 -5.76 14.30
N ASN A 22 8.68 -6.22 13.44
CA ASN A 22 9.72 -5.37 12.87
C ASN A 22 8.99 -4.27 12.11
N LYS A 23 8.98 -3.08 12.68
CA LYS A 23 8.43 -1.90 12.03
C LYS A 23 9.17 -1.75 10.71
N ILE A 24 8.46 -1.94 9.60
CA ILE A 24 9.02 -1.76 8.26
C ILE A 24 9.21 -0.28 8.06
N ASN A 25 10.45 0.14 7.83
CA ASN A 25 10.81 1.51 7.53
C ASN A 25 11.43 1.53 6.13
N PRO A 26 10.66 1.85 5.09
CA PRO A 26 11.23 2.06 3.77
C PRO A 26 12.25 3.21 3.79
N PRO A 27 13.18 3.28 2.82
CA PRO A 27 14.05 4.42 2.63
C PRO A 27 13.25 5.72 2.50
N GLN A 28 13.83 6.84 2.95
CA GLN A 28 13.14 8.13 2.94
C GLN A 28 12.68 8.56 1.55
N GLU A 29 13.41 8.18 0.51
CA GLU A 29 13.03 8.42 -0.88
C GLU A 29 11.65 7.79 -1.22
N VAL A 30 11.42 6.54 -0.81
CA VAL A 30 10.15 5.84 -1.00
C VAL A 30 9.04 6.50 -0.17
N VAL A 31 9.33 6.85 1.07
CA VAL A 31 8.37 7.56 1.93
C VAL A 31 7.93 8.87 1.28
N ASN A 32 8.90 9.69 0.85
CA ASN A 32 8.63 10.97 0.20
C ASN A 32 7.81 10.82 -1.10
N LEU A 33 8.10 9.79 -1.91
CA LEU A 33 7.36 9.48 -3.12
C LEU A 33 5.87 9.24 -2.82
N PHE A 34 5.59 8.40 -1.82
CA PHE A 34 4.20 8.05 -1.48
C PHE A 34 3.47 9.15 -0.71
N GLU A 35 4.14 9.94 0.11
CA GLU A 35 3.55 11.12 0.73
C GLU A 35 3.14 12.14 -0.35
N ASN A 36 4.03 12.40 -1.31
CA ASN A 36 3.70 13.25 -2.46
C ASN A 36 2.56 12.68 -3.30
N TYR A 37 2.58 11.40 -3.61
CA TYR A 37 1.51 10.71 -4.33
C TYR A 37 0.15 10.86 -3.63
N THR A 38 0.11 10.60 -2.32
CA THR A 38 -1.10 10.72 -1.50
C THR A 38 -1.62 12.17 -1.48
N LYS A 39 -0.69 13.14 -1.40
CA LYS A 39 -1.04 14.55 -1.49
C LYS A 39 -1.62 14.92 -2.84
N LEU A 40 -0.98 14.50 -3.94
CA LEU A 40 -1.47 14.76 -5.31
C LEU A 40 -2.86 14.18 -5.54
N TRP A 41 -3.15 12.98 -5.01
CA TRP A 41 -4.49 12.40 -5.02
C TRP A 41 -5.48 13.26 -4.25
N SER A 42 -5.14 13.70 -3.05
CA SER A 42 -6.02 14.52 -2.21
C SER A 42 -6.31 15.88 -2.85
N ASP A 43 -5.32 16.43 -3.55
CA ASP A 43 -5.44 17.70 -4.28
C ASP A 43 -6.14 17.56 -5.66
N GLY A 44 -6.40 16.32 -6.12
CA GLY A 44 -6.94 16.05 -7.46
C GLY A 44 -5.98 16.35 -8.60
N ASN A 45 -4.66 16.42 -8.33
CA ASN A 45 -3.65 16.76 -9.33
C ASN A 45 -3.24 15.53 -10.16
N LEU A 46 -4.18 15.06 -10.99
CA LEU A 46 -4.03 13.85 -11.79
C LEU A 46 -2.98 13.97 -12.88
N GLU A 47 -2.72 15.19 -13.36
CA GLU A 47 -1.71 15.43 -14.38
C GLU A 47 -0.30 15.16 -13.84
N LEU A 48 0.03 15.65 -12.66
CA LEU A 48 1.33 15.37 -12.01
C LEU A 48 1.46 13.88 -11.67
N ILE A 49 0.39 13.21 -11.24
CA ILE A 49 0.42 11.77 -11.00
C ILE A 49 0.77 11.03 -12.29
N SER A 50 0.08 11.31 -13.39
CA SER A 50 0.29 10.60 -14.66
C SER A 50 1.67 10.84 -15.27
N ASN A 51 2.21 12.06 -15.13
CA ASN A 51 3.47 12.43 -15.75
C ASN A 51 4.70 12.03 -14.91
N ASN A 52 4.59 12.10 -13.57
CA ASN A 52 5.76 12.03 -12.69
C ASN A 52 5.80 10.78 -11.81
N ILE A 53 4.65 10.15 -11.54
CA ILE A 53 4.56 9.02 -10.61
C ILE A 53 4.39 7.70 -11.35
N TYR A 54 3.43 7.64 -12.28
CA TYR A 54 3.14 6.41 -13.01
C TYR A 54 4.04 6.26 -14.22
N ASP A 55 4.65 5.09 -14.33
CA ASP A 55 5.43 4.69 -15.50
C ASP A 55 4.53 3.96 -16.51
N GLN A 56 4.90 3.98 -17.79
CA GLN A 56 4.17 3.28 -18.86
C GLN A 56 5.12 2.37 -19.65
N PRO A 57 4.65 1.21 -20.11
CA PRO A 57 3.34 0.62 -19.82
C PRO A 57 3.22 0.11 -18.40
N MET A 58 2.01 0.14 -17.83
CA MET A 58 1.72 -0.40 -16.50
C MET A 58 0.48 -1.29 -16.49
N SER A 59 0.37 -2.11 -15.46
CA SER A 59 -0.79 -2.97 -15.24
C SER A 59 -1.37 -2.73 -13.85
N ILE A 60 -2.70 -2.68 -13.78
CA ILE A 60 -3.46 -2.61 -12.53
C ILE A 60 -4.20 -3.94 -12.36
N TYR A 61 -3.88 -4.65 -11.30
CA TYR A 61 -4.50 -5.92 -10.97
C TYR A 61 -5.64 -5.69 -9.98
N SER A 62 -6.81 -6.20 -10.31
CA SER A 62 -7.95 -6.27 -9.40
C SER A 62 -8.40 -7.72 -9.24
N LYS A 63 -9.35 -7.96 -8.32
CA LYS A 63 -9.87 -9.31 -8.08
C LYS A 63 -10.35 -10.01 -9.36
N ASP A 64 -11.03 -9.27 -10.24
CA ASP A 64 -11.76 -9.86 -11.37
C ASP A 64 -11.20 -9.42 -12.74
N SER A 65 -10.16 -8.58 -12.77
CA SER A 65 -9.64 -8.05 -14.04
C SER A 65 -8.19 -7.56 -13.92
N ILE A 66 -7.55 -7.47 -15.09
CA ILE A 66 -6.26 -6.79 -15.27
C ILE A 66 -6.50 -5.66 -16.26
N LEU A 67 -6.22 -4.43 -15.84
CA LEU A 67 -6.22 -3.27 -16.72
C LEU A 67 -4.79 -2.99 -17.17
N TYR A 68 -4.60 -2.91 -18.49
CA TYR A 68 -3.31 -2.62 -19.09
C TYR A 68 -3.30 -1.23 -19.71
N LEU A 69 -2.49 -0.33 -19.15
CA LEU A 69 -2.35 1.07 -19.58
C LEU A 69 -1.04 1.21 -20.37
N LYS A 70 -1.15 1.50 -21.66
CA LYS A 70 -0.01 1.48 -22.59
C LYS A 70 0.64 2.85 -22.77
N SER A 71 -0.14 3.90 -22.54
CA SER A 71 0.27 5.29 -22.79
C SER A 71 -0.09 6.21 -21.63
N ASN A 72 0.47 7.41 -21.64
CA ASN A 72 0.12 8.45 -20.67
C ASN A 72 -1.36 8.84 -20.77
N GLU A 73 -1.93 8.82 -21.97
CA GLU A 73 -3.35 9.10 -22.23
C GLU A 73 -4.25 8.04 -21.58
N ASP A 74 -3.85 6.76 -21.64
CA ASP A 74 -4.56 5.68 -20.95
C ASP A 74 -4.54 5.90 -19.44
N VAL A 75 -3.37 6.27 -18.90
CA VAL A 75 -3.21 6.59 -17.47
C VAL A 75 -4.07 7.78 -17.09
N LYS A 76 -4.04 8.89 -17.82
CA LYS A 76 -4.87 10.07 -17.56
C LYS A 76 -6.36 9.75 -17.59
N SER A 77 -6.79 8.96 -18.57
CA SER A 77 -8.18 8.52 -18.68
C SER A 77 -8.63 7.68 -17.48
N PHE A 78 -7.79 6.71 -17.09
CA PHE A 78 -8.02 5.87 -15.90
C PHE A 78 -8.10 6.72 -14.62
N LEU A 79 -7.14 7.61 -14.41
CA LEU A 79 -7.09 8.48 -13.23
C LEU A 79 -8.32 9.39 -13.16
N SER A 80 -8.69 10.03 -14.27
CA SER A 80 -9.85 10.92 -14.35
C SER A 80 -11.15 10.19 -14.01
N LYS A 81 -11.35 8.99 -14.55
CA LYS A 81 -12.53 8.18 -14.24
C LYS A 81 -12.56 7.75 -12.77
N THR A 82 -11.40 7.34 -12.23
CA THR A 82 -11.28 6.90 -10.84
C THR A 82 -11.51 8.06 -9.89
N PHE A 83 -10.90 9.22 -10.15
CA PHE A 83 -11.05 10.39 -9.30
C PHE A 83 -12.46 10.95 -9.34
N LYS A 84 -13.07 11.02 -10.53
CA LYS A 84 -14.48 11.42 -10.64
C LYS A 84 -15.38 10.53 -9.78
N ASN A 85 -15.18 9.21 -9.81
CA ASN A 85 -15.94 8.31 -8.94
C ASN A 85 -15.71 8.59 -7.44
N LEU A 86 -14.50 8.97 -7.06
CA LEU A 86 -14.20 9.38 -5.67
C LEU A 86 -14.89 10.68 -5.31
N GLU A 87 -14.86 11.70 -6.19
CA GLU A 87 -15.55 12.98 -5.99
C GLU A 87 -17.07 12.80 -5.87
N ASP A 88 -17.67 12.00 -6.76
CA ASP A 88 -19.10 11.69 -6.74
C ASP A 88 -19.54 11.00 -5.43
N ASN A 89 -18.58 10.34 -4.73
CA ASN A 89 -18.75 9.75 -3.41
C ASN A 89 -18.22 10.62 -2.26
N ASN A 90 -18.10 11.93 -2.48
CA ASN A 90 -17.72 12.92 -1.48
C ASN A 90 -16.31 12.72 -0.87
N TYR A 91 -15.37 12.16 -1.64
CA TYR A 91 -13.98 11.99 -1.22
C TYR A 91 -13.34 13.33 -0.84
N GLY A 92 -12.61 13.36 0.27
CA GLY A 92 -11.85 14.49 0.74
C GLY A 92 -10.34 14.29 0.59
N PHE A 93 -9.79 13.31 1.28
CA PHE A 93 -8.35 13.04 1.29
C PHE A 93 -8.00 11.61 1.71
N SER A 94 -6.73 11.26 1.59
CA SER A 94 -6.18 9.98 2.06
C SER A 94 -5.00 10.19 3.00
N THR A 95 -4.79 9.23 3.92
CA THR A 95 -3.61 9.19 4.80
C THR A 95 -2.98 7.82 4.76
N ILE A 96 -1.65 7.77 4.74
CA ILE A 96 -0.89 6.53 4.92
C ILE A 96 -0.89 6.19 6.41
N ASN A 97 -1.29 4.97 6.77
CA ASN A 97 -1.30 4.50 8.15
C ASN A 97 -0.01 3.80 8.54
N LYS A 98 0.44 2.88 7.68
CA LYS A 98 1.68 2.12 7.89
C LYS A 98 2.17 1.45 6.61
N TRP A 99 3.43 1.10 6.62
CA TRP A 99 4.06 0.22 5.64
C TRP A 99 3.90 -1.23 6.11
N GLU A 100 3.38 -2.11 5.23
CA GLU A 100 3.15 -3.52 5.53
C GLU A 100 4.33 -4.38 5.09
N SER A 101 4.91 -4.10 3.93
CA SER A 101 6.10 -4.76 3.43
C SER A 101 6.95 -3.82 2.57
N TYR A 102 8.24 -4.12 2.52
CA TYR A 102 9.20 -3.46 1.66
C TYR A 102 10.22 -4.50 1.18
N ARG A 103 10.41 -4.57 -0.13
CA ARG A 103 11.43 -5.40 -0.77
C ARG A 103 12.10 -4.61 -1.87
N GLU A 104 13.39 -4.72 -1.95
CA GLU A 104 14.19 -4.01 -2.94
C GLU A 104 15.21 -4.94 -3.57
N ASP A 105 15.38 -4.82 -4.89
CA ASP A 105 16.49 -5.37 -5.62
C ASP A 105 17.17 -4.31 -6.50
N LYS A 106 18.03 -4.76 -7.44
CA LYS A 106 18.78 -3.88 -8.33
C LYS A 106 17.84 -3.03 -9.23
N ASN A 107 16.69 -3.57 -9.65
CA ASN A 107 15.88 -3.03 -10.73
C ASN A 107 14.55 -2.46 -10.26
N TYR A 108 14.03 -2.92 -9.14
CA TYR A 108 12.70 -2.55 -8.66
C TYR A 108 12.58 -2.56 -7.13
N VAL A 109 11.53 -1.91 -6.68
CA VAL A 109 11.06 -1.93 -5.30
C VAL A 109 9.63 -2.45 -5.30
N ILE A 110 9.32 -3.36 -4.39
CA ILE A 110 7.94 -3.78 -4.10
C ILE A 110 7.59 -3.26 -2.72
N ILE A 111 6.48 -2.55 -2.62
CA ILE A 111 6.00 -2.00 -1.36
C ILE A 111 4.51 -2.24 -1.19
N GLU A 112 4.11 -2.59 0.03
CA GLU A 112 2.72 -2.62 0.44
C GLU A 112 2.48 -1.54 1.48
N MET A 113 1.47 -0.73 1.28
CA MET A 113 1.04 0.28 2.23
C MET A 113 -0.40 0.09 2.65
N ASN A 114 -0.67 0.48 3.88
CA ASN A 114 -2.00 0.55 4.44
C ASN A 114 -2.40 2.02 4.55
N TYR A 115 -3.60 2.35 4.07
CA TYR A 115 -4.08 3.73 4.05
C TYR A 115 -5.58 3.82 4.36
N THR A 116 -6.02 5.00 4.75
CA THR A 116 -7.44 5.33 4.98
C THR A 116 -7.85 6.45 4.04
N ARG A 117 -9.05 6.33 3.47
CA ARG A 117 -9.73 7.43 2.77
C ARG A 117 -10.72 8.11 3.68
N PHE A 118 -10.83 9.42 3.52
CA PHE A 118 -11.75 10.26 4.26
C PHE A 118 -12.67 11.00 3.33
N LEU A 119 -13.89 11.24 3.79
CA LEU A 119 -14.86 12.15 3.16
C LEU A 119 -14.44 13.59 3.43
N LYS A 120 -15.08 14.55 2.76
CA LYS A 120 -14.86 16.00 2.96
C LYS A 120 -15.13 16.48 4.39
N ASP A 121 -16.00 15.79 5.13
CA ASP A 121 -16.28 16.05 6.54
C ASP A 121 -15.31 15.35 7.51
N SER A 122 -14.23 14.74 7.00
CA SER A 122 -13.23 13.99 7.74
C SER A 122 -13.72 12.67 8.36
N THR A 123 -14.91 12.20 8.01
CA THR A 123 -15.35 10.84 8.37
C THR A 123 -14.71 9.80 7.43
N ILE A 124 -14.64 8.54 7.88
CA ILE A 124 -13.99 7.48 7.11
C ILE A 124 -14.87 7.09 5.91
N MET A 125 -14.25 7.06 4.73
CA MET A 125 -14.88 6.65 3.49
C MET A 125 -14.81 5.13 3.31
N GLY A 126 -15.85 4.41 3.71
CA GLY A 126 -15.94 2.95 3.56
C GLY A 126 -14.99 2.18 4.50
N GLU A 127 -14.15 1.31 3.98
CA GLU A 127 -13.21 0.53 4.79
C GLU A 127 -12.14 1.40 5.44
N ARG A 128 -11.93 1.18 6.74
CA ARG A 128 -10.92 1.92 7.53
C ARG A 128 -9.50 1.67 7.04
N PHE A 129 -9.18 0.43 6.73
CA PHE A 129 -7.85 0.03 6.31
C PHE A 129 -7.92 -0.57 4.91
N ARG A 130 -7.37 0.15 3.96
CA ARG A 130 -7.17 -0.31 2.59
C ARG A 130 -5.71 -0.68 2.42
N LYS A 131 -5.45 -1.69 1.62
CA LYS A 131 -4.09 -2.11 1.32
C LYS A 131 -3.87 -2.16 -0.18
N ASP A 132 -2.80 -1.52 -0.63
CA ASP A 132 -2.34 -1.58 -2.01
C ASP A 132 -0.89 -2.03 -2.06
N THR A 133 -0.56 -2.76 -3.12
CA THR A 133 0.80 -3.21 -3.44
C THR A 133 1.27 -2.47 -4.68
N TYR A 134 2.46 -1.89 -4.61
CA TYR A 134 3.09 -1.17 -5.70
C TYR A 134 4.40 -1.84 -6.09
N ILE A 135 4.66 -1.89 -7.40
CA ILE A 135 5.93 -2.28 -7.97
C ILE A 135 6.51 -1.05 -8.66
N LEU A 136 7.60 -0.53 -8.14
CA LEU A 136 8.29 0.64 -8.68
C LEU A 136 9.54 0.19 -9.42
N ARG A 137 9.81 0.77 -10.59
CA ARG A 137 11.04 0.54 -11.33
C ARG A 137 12.09 1.58 -10.95
N LYS A 138 13.36 1.18 -10.95
CA LYS A 138 14.50 2.09 -10.79
C LYS A 138 14.94 2.54 -12.18
N ILE A 139 14.74 3.82 -12.47
CA ILE A 139 15.04 4.43 -13.78
C ILE A 139 15.87 5.69 -13.55
N ASP A 140 17.04 5.77 -14.17
CA ASP A 140 17.92 6.95 -14.17
C ASP A 140 18.11 7.62 -12.81
N GLY A 141 18.25 6.80 -11.76
CA GLY A 141 18.49 7.25 -10.38
C GLY A 141 17.22 7.67 -9.62
N GLY A 142 16.03 7.40 -10.15
CA GLY A 142 14.75 7.64 -9.47
C GLY A 142 13.86 6.40 -9.44
N LEU A 143 12.72 6.53 -8.76
CA LEU A 143 11.66 5.51 -8.70
C LEU A 143 10.42 5.97 -9.47
N LYS A 144 9.85 5.05 -10.24
CA LYS A 144 8.56 5.22 -10.93
C LYS A 144 7.72 3.95 -10.87
#